data_6674dcae2098d860edeee53c4eb23441
#
_entry.id   6674dcae2098d860edeee53c4eb23441
#
_cell.length_a   1.000
_cell.length_b   1.000
_cell.length_c   1.000
_cell.angle_alpha   90.00
_cell.angle_beta   90.00
_cell.angle_gamma   90.00
#
_symmetry.space_group_name_H-M   'P 1'
#
loop_
_entity.id
_entity.type
_entity.pdbx_description
1 polymer ?
#
loop_
_entity_poly.entity_id
_entity_poly.type
_entity_poly.pdbx_seq_one_letter_code
_entity_poly.pdbx_strand_id
1 'polypeptide(L)'
;MKPIRLSQHALRYTRKRGFTVAEVEDTIRKGHRMPTELGRLACRKNFPYGNEWNGKVYAIKQVRPIFVEEPGEIVVIPVYTYYFDSP
;
A
#
# COMPACT_ATOMS: atom_id res chain seq x y z
N MET A 1 5.90 4.28 -18.37
CA MET A 1 5.64 4.11 -16.93
C MET A 1 6.21 2.78 -16.47
N LYS A 2 6.96 2.77 -15.37
CA LYS A 2 7.60 1.55 -14.88
C LYS A 2 6.57 0.54 -14.37
N PRO A 3 6.75 -0.75 -14.63
CA PRO A 3 5.91 -1.76 -14.03
C PRO A 3 6.13 -1.83 -12.52
N ILE A 4 5.07 -2.18 -11.80
CA ILE A 4 5.09 -2.32 -10.34
C ILE A 4 4.97 -3.80 -10.02
N ARG A 5 5.93 -4.33 -9.29
CA ARG A 5 5.97 -5.74 -8.89
C ARG A 5 5.94 -5.85 -7.37
N LEU A 6 5.03 -6.65 -6.85
CA LEU A 6 5.00 -6.93 -5.43
C LEU A 6 5.89 -8.13 -5.12
N SER A 7 6.68 -7.99 -4.05
CA SER A 7 7.53 -9.09 -3.58
C SER A 7 6.66 -10.25 -3.09
N GLN A 8 7.28 -11.43 -2.93
CA GLN A 8 6.59 -12.58 -2.36
C GLN A 8 6.06 -12.26 -0.97
N HIS A 9 6.83 -11.53 -0.18
CA HIS A 9 6.41 -11.09 1.14
C HIS A 9 5.13 -10.24 1.07
N ALA A 10 5.11 -9.26 0.17
CA ALA A 10 3.93 -8.41 0.01
C ALA A 10 2.71 -9.22 -0.42
N LEU A 11 2.87 -10.12 -1.38
CA LEU A 11 1.77 -10.95 -1.88
C LEU A 11 1.17 -11.84 -0.81
N ARG A 12 1.97 -12.34 0.14
CA ARG A 12 1.48 -13.18 1.23
C ARG A 12 0.53 -12.46 2.17
N TYR A 13 0.63 -11.15 2.27
CA TYR A 13 -0.13 -10.38 3.24
C TYR A 13 -1.36 -9.69 2.65
N THR A 14 -1.71 -9.93 1.39
CA THR A 14 -2.87 -9.29 0.76
C THR A 14 -4.16 -9.51 1.55
N ARG A 15 -4.44 -10.75 1.95
CA ARG A 15 -5.64 -11.07 2.72
C ARG A 15 -5.50 -10.64 4.17
N LYS A 16 -4.35 -10.90 4.76
CA LYS A 16 -4.13 -10.63 6.18
C LYS A 16 -4.23 -9.16 6.51
N ARG A 17 -3.74 -8.30 5.62
CA ARG A 17 -3.76 -6.85 5.80
C ARG A 17 -4.88 -6.18 5.03
N GLY A 18 -5.53 -6.89 4.11
CA GLY A 18 -6.73 -6.42 3.42
C GLY A 18 -6.46 -5.43 2.30
N PHE A 19 -5.40 -5.60 1.54
CA PHE A 19 -5.14 -4.74 0.39
C PHE A 19 -5.19 -5.54 -0.91
N THR A 20 -5.38 -4.84 -2.03
CA THR A 20 -5.32 -5.43 -3.35
C THR A 20 -4.12 -4.87 -4.12
N VAL A 21 -3.68 -5.60 -5.14
CA VAL A 21 -2.59 -5.14 -6.01
C VAL A 21 -2.99 -3.82 -6.69
N ALA A 22 -4.25 -3.71 -7.12
CA ALA A 22 -4.74 -2.50 -7.77
C ALA A 22 -4.65 -1.29 -6.84
N GLU A 23 -4.97 -1.46 -5.55
CA GLU A 23 -4.85 -0.38 -4.57
C GLU A 23 -3.41 0.06 -4.38
N VAL A 24 -2.48 -0.89 -4.35
CA VAL A 24 -1.05 -0.59 -4.22
C VAL A 24 -0.57 0.20 -5.44
N GLU A 25 -0.90 -0.25 -6.63
CA GLU A 25 -0.53 0.44 -7.86
C GLU A 25 -1.09 1.85 -7.92
N ASP A 26 -2.35 2.02 -7.57
CA ASP A 26 -2.99 3.34 -7.56
C ASP A 26 -2.30 4.27 -6.55
N THR A 27 -1.97 3.76 -5.39
CA THR A 27 -1.28 4.53 -4.35
C THR A 27 0.08 5.04 -4.83
N ILE A 28 0.86 4.18 -5.46
CA ILE A 28 2.19 4.55 -5.95
C ILE A 28 2.11 5.55 -7.10
N ARG A 29 1.15 5.36 -8.01
CA ARG A 29 1.02 6.24 -9.18
C ARG A 29 0.52 7.64 -8.82
N LYS A 30 -0.27 7.77 -7.76
CA LYS A 30 -0.91 9.04 -7.38
C LYS A 30 -0.34 9.67 -6.11
N GLY A 31 0.33 8.90 -5.26
CA GLY A 31 0.83 9.39 -3.99
C GLY A 31 2.18 10.09 -4.10
N HIS A 32 2.48 10.88 -3.09
CA HIS A 32 3.80 11.49 -2.95
C HIS A 32 4.80 10.46 -2.42
N ARG A 33 5.97 10.41 -3.05
CA ARG A 33 7.06 9.57 -2.59
C ARG A 33 7.77 10.23 -1.43
N MET A 34 7.87 9.53 -0.33
CA MET A 34 8.58 10.00 0.86
C MET A 34 9.73 9.04 1.19
N PRO A 35 10.93 9.56 1.46
CA PRO A 35 12.03 8.69 1.87
C PRO A 35 11.73 7.96 3.16
N THR A 36 12.18 6.73 3.26
CA THR A 36 12.12 5.95 4.48
C THR A 36 13.47 5.28 4.68
N GLU A 37 13.55 4.34 5.60
CA GLU A 37 14.81 3.70 5.96
C GLU A 37 15.35 2.85 4.81
N LEU A 38 16.66 2.60 4.82
CA LEU A 38 17.34 1.69 3.91
C LEU A 38 17.23 2.09 2.44
N GLY A 39 17.14 3.40 2.16
CA GLY A 39 17.04 3.88 0.79
C GLY A 39 15.73 3.56 0.09
N ARG A 40 14.70 3.21 0.86
CA ARG A 40 13.37 2.90 0.32
C ARG A 40 12.49 4.13 0.30
N LEU A 41 11.41 4.03 -0.45
CA LEU A 41 10.40 5.07 -0.57
C LEU A 41 9.06 4.54 -0.08
N ALA A 42 8.19 5.44 0.34
CA ALA A 42 6.83 5.11 0.74
C ALA A 42 5.83 6.05 0.09
N CYS A 43 4.67 5.54 -0.24
CA CYS A 43 3.50 6.32 -0.58
C CYS A 43 2.36 5.91 0.33
N ARG A 44 1.34 6.74 0.44
CA ARG A 44 0.13 6.37 1.16
C ARG A 44 -1.07 7.01 0.49
N LYS A 45 -2.20 6.32 0.56
CA LYS A 45 -3.45 6.83 0.03
C LYS A 45 -4.62 6.29 0.85
N ASN A 46 -5.59 7.15 1.11
CA ASN A 46 -6.83 6.77 1.79
C ASN A 46 -7.87 6.37 0.77
N PHE A 47 -8.54 5.25 1.05
CA PHE A 47 -9.63 4.73 0.21
C PHE A 47 -10.92 4.70 1.03
N PRO A 48 -12.07 5.06 0.44
CA PRO A 48 -13.35 4.80 1.09
C PRO A 48 -13.48 3.30 1.33
N TYR A 49 -13.86 2.91 2.54
CA TYR A 49 -13.97 1.48 2.88
C TYR A 49 -15.40 1.10 3.25
N GLY A 50 -15.91 1.58 4.40
CA GLY A 50 -17.29 1.36 4.78
C GLY A 50 -17.65 -0.10 5.04
N ASN A 51 -16.68 -0.92 5.44
CA ASN A 51 -16.87 -2.35 5.67
C ASN A 51 -16.30 -2.77 7.00
N GLU A 52 -16.62 -4.00 7.40
CA GLU A 52 -16.07 -4.58 8.61
C GLU A 52 -14.62 -5.04 8.39
N TRP A 53 -13.80 -4.77 9.39
CA TRP A 53 -12.43 -5.29 9.45
C TRP A 53 -12.18 -5.71 10.90
N ASN A 54 -11.96 -7.02 11.10
CA ASN A 54 -11.69 -7.60 12.43
C ASN A 54 -12.75 -7.21 13.47
N GLY A 55 -14.02 -7.29 13.09
CA GLY A 55 -15.14 -7.09 14.01
C GLY A 55 -15.61 -5.66 14.18
N LYS A 56 -15.01 -4.71 13.46
CA LYS A 56 -15.43 -3.30 13.54
C LYS A 56 -15.56 -2.71 12.14
N VAL A 57 -16.56 -1.86 11.93
CA VAL A 57 -16.76 -1.16 10.66
C VAL A 57 -15.94 0.13 10.67
N TYR A 58 -15.16 0.33 9.59
CA TYR A 58 -14.35 1.53 9.41
C TYR A 58 -14.73 2.24 8.13
N ALA A 59 -14.73 3.56 8.15
CA ALA A 59 -15.04 4.37 6.98
C ALA A 59 -13.89 4.41 5.98
N ILE A 60 -12.66 4.34 6.45
CA ILE A 60 -11.46 4.59 5.64
C ILE A 60 -10.44 3.48 5.82
N LYS A 61 -9.83 3.08 4.71
CA LYS A 61 -8.66 2.22 4.68
C LYS A 61 -7.50 2.99 4.05
N GLN A 62 -6.38 3.06 4.75
CA GLN A 62 -5.17 3.65 4.20
C GLN A 62 -4.21 2.55 3.77
N VAL A 63 -3.74 2.62 2.53
CA VAL A 63 -2.75 1.68 1.99
C VAL A 63 -1.41 2.42 1.90
N ARG A 64 -0.38 1.81 2.49
CA ARG A 64 0.96 2.40 2.54
C ARG A 64 2.01 1.39 2.07
N PRO A 65 2.33 1.36 0.76
CA PRO A 65 3.40 0.50 0.26
C PRO A 65 4.78 1.13 0.52
N ILE A 66 5.74 0.26 0.82
CA ILE A 66 7.17 0.62 0.92
C ILE A 66 7.84 -0.07 -0.27
N PHE A 67 8.63 0.68 -1.04
CA PHE A 67 9.15 0.15 -2.28
C PHE A 67 10.54 0.70 -2.60
N VAL A 68 11.20 0.03 -3.54
CA VAL A 68 12.46 0.46 -4.13
C VAL A 68 12.18 0.81 -5.59
N GLU A 69 12.65 1.97 -6.01
CA GLU A 69 12.49 2.39 -7.41
C GLU A 69 13.76 2.07 -8.18
N GLU A 70 13.68 1.03 -9.01
CA GLU A 70 14.77 0.59 -9.85
C GLU A 70 14.68 1.22 -11.23
N PRO A 71 15.75 1.19 -12.05
CA PRO A 71 15.66 1.78 -13.40
C PRO A 71 14.55 1.19 -14.27
N GLY A 72 14.28 -0.11 -14.17
CA GLY A 72 13.31 -0.77 -15.02
C GLY A 72 12.01 -1.15 -14.34
N GLU A 73 11.91 -1.03 -13.03
CA GLU A 73 10.69 -1.44 -12.30
C GLU A 73 10.65 -0.83 -10.91
N ILE A 74 9.47 -0.88 -10.32
CA ILE A 74 9.25 -0.54 -8.92
C ILE A 74 8.96 -1.85 -8.19
N VAL A 75 9.71 -2.13 -7.12
CA VAL A 75 9.56 -3.36 -6.34
C VAL A 75 8.98 -3.02 -4.97
N VAL A 76 7.76 -3.51 -4.71
CA VAL A 76 7.08 -3.28 -3.43
C VAL A 76 7.46 -4.40 -2.47
N ILE A 77 8.04 -4.04 -1.31
CA ILE A 77 8.55 -5.02 -0.36
C ILE A 77 7.51 -5.32 0.72
N PRO A 78 7.18 -4.41 1.65
CA PRO A 78 5.99 -4.58 2.47
C PRO A 78 4.89 -3.64 2.02
N VAL A 79 3.65 -3.96 2.39
CA VAL A 79 2.50 -3.05 2.30
C VAL A 79 1.84 -3.03 3.67
N TYR A 80 1.63 -1.84 4.21
CA TYR A 80 0.92 -1.67 5.46
C TYR A 80 -0.47 -1.11 5.19
N THR A 81 -1.43 -1.50 6.00
CA THR A 81 -2.79 -1.00 5.93
C THR A 81 -3.22 -0.48 7.29
N TYR A 82 -3.99 0.59 7.28
CA TYR A 82 -4.52 1.20 8.49
C TYR A 82 -6.00 1.46 8.28
N TYR A 83 -6.79 1.26 9.32
CA TYR A 83 -8.24 1.41 9.27
C TYR A 83 -8.67 2.42 10.31
N PHE A 84 -9.50 3.40 9.91
CA PHE A 84 -9.97 4.43 10.81
C PHE A 84 -11.25 5.08 10.28
N ASP A 85 -11.88 5.92 11.10
CA ASP A 85 -13.18 6.50 10.74
C ASP A 85 -13.06 7.90 10.14
N SER A 86 -12.00 8.64 10.47
CA SER A 86 -11.77 9.94 9.87
C SER A 86 -10.27 10.19 9.77
N PRO A 87 -9.83 10.92 8.74
CA PRO A 87 -8.42 11.24 8.53
C PRO A 87 -7.80 12.04 9.66
#